data_c465582228c1739463ea1d40bedfa0ac
#
_entry.id   c465582228c1739463ea1d40bedfa0ac
#
_cell.length_a   1.000
_cell.length_b   1.000
_cell.length_c   1.000
_cell.angle_alpha   90.00
_cell.angle_beta   90.00
_cell.angle_gamma   90.00
#
_symmetry.space_group_name_H-M   'P 1'
#
loop_
_entity.id
_entity.type
_entity.pdbx_description
1 polymer ?
#
loop_
_entity_poly.entity_id
_entity_poly.type
_entity_poly.pdbx_seq_one_letter_code
_entity_poly.pdbx_strand_id
1 'polypeptide(L)'
;MNRLEAHRHFYAELVTTSAGAAKNERLKHAFASTPRERFIGIGPWKVFAGGNYVETPTDDPAFLYQDVVVALAPERRINNGEPSLHAISLAALNVKPGEKVLHVGAGTGYYTALSARLTGETGTVVAYEVEHDLAQNGMRNLSDLSNVTVQERSGSEAPLPGCDAIYVNAGATAPLDVWLDALRLHGRLLFPLRRPTVLEECPVREACFL
;
A
#
# COMPACT_ATOMS: atom_id res chain seq x y z
N MET A 1 -18.54 -11.88 16.44
CA MET A 1 -17.52 -10.87 16.04
C MET A 1 -16.79 -10.45 17.30
N ASN A 2 -15.48 -10.65 17.36
CA ASN A 2 -14.69 -10.20 18.51
C ASN A 2 -14.41 -8.68 18.41
N ARG A 3 -13.83 -8.09 19.49
CA ARG A 3 -13.56 -6.64 19.55
C ARG A 3 -12.70 -6.14 18.38
N LEU A 4 -11.65 -6.85 18.04
CA LEU A 4 -10.73 -6.44 16.99
C LEU A 4 -11.33 -6.56 15.59
N GLU A 5 -12.15 -7.58 15.35
CA GLU A 5 -12.95 -7.67 14.12
C GLU A 5 -13.91 -6.47 13.97
N ALA A 6 -14.56 -6.06 15.07
CA ALA A 6 -15.44 -4.89 15.04
C ALA A 6 -14.67 -3.61 14.64
N HIS A 7 -13.45 -3.42 15.19
CA HIS A 7 -12.58 -2.29 14.80
C HIS A 7 -12.17 -2.35 13.32
N ARG A 8 -11.82 -3.55 12.79
CA ARG A 8 -11.51 -3.72 11.37
C ARG A 8 -12.67 -3.39 10.45
N HIS A 9 -13.89 -3.83 10.82
CA HIS A 9 -15.08 -3.50 10.05
C HIS A 9 -15.35 -2.00 10.06
N PHE A 10 -15.31 -1.36 11.23
CA PHE A 10 -15.47 0.09 11.33
C PHE A 10 -14.43 0.85 10.52
N TYR A 11 -13.16 0.44 10.60
CA TYR A 11 -12.06 1.01 9.83
C TYR A 11 -12.29 0.87 8.31
N ALA A 12 -12.71 -0.29 7.85
CA ALA A 12 -13.02 -0.51 6.44
C ALA A 12 -14.16 0.42 5.95
N GLU A 13 -15.21 0.59 6.75
CA GLU A 13 -16.28 1.56 6.46
C GLU A 13 -15.74 3.00 6.45
N LEU A 14 -14.95 3.38 7.44
CA LEU A 14 -14.37 4.72 7.56
C LEU A 14 -13.53 5.06 6.32
N VAL A 15 -12.52 4.24 6.00
CA VAL A 15 -11.57 4.56 4.91
C VAL A 15 -12.23 4.50 3.53
N THR A 16 -13.16 3.58 3.29
CA THR A 16 -13.87 3.52 2.01
C THR A 16 -14.88 4.64 1.86
N THR A 17 -15.49 5.11 2.95
CA THR A 17 -16.39 6.28 2.95
C THR A 17 -15.59 7.55 2.69
N SER A 18 -14.47 7.76 3.39
CA SER A 18 -13.56 8.90 3.17
C SER A 18 -13.03 8.94 1.74
N ALA A 19 -12.82 7.78 1.14
CA ALA A 19 -12.40 7.65 -0.26
C ALA A 19 -13.51 7.85 -1.31
N GLY A 20 -14.75 8.16 -0.89
CA GLY A 20 -15.89 8.22 -1.82
C GLY A 20 -16.29 6.85 -2.41
N ALA A 21 -15.78 5.77 -1.85
CA ALA A 21 -15.93 4.39 -2.32
C ALA A 21 -16.83 3.54 -1.41
N ALA A 22 -17.72 4.15 -0.62
CA ALA A 22 -18.58 3.48 0.37
C ALA A 22 -19.43 2.33 -0.20
N LYS A 23 -19.74 2.36 -1.50
CA LYS A 23 -20.49 1.31 -2.20
C LYS A 23 -19.61 0.21 -2.80
N ASN A 24 -18.28 0.32 -2.68
CA ASN A 24 -17.37 -0.69 -3.19
C ASN A 24 -17.18 -1.82 -2.15
N GLU A 25 -18.12 -2.76 -2.14
CA GLU A 25 -18.13 -3.87 -1.16
C GLU A 25 -16.89 -4.75 -1.24
N ARG A 26 -16.28 -4.91 -2.43
CA ARG A 26 -15.04 -5.69 -2.58
C ARG A 26 -13.87 -5.01 -1.90
N LEU A 27 -13.72 -3.69 -2.09
CA LEU A 27 -12.67 -2.90 -1.44
C LEU A 27 -12.87 -2.88 0.07
N LYS A 28 -14.10 -2.66 0.53
CA LYS A 28 -14.48 -2.70 1.94
C LYS A 28 -14.14 -4.05 2.57
N HIS A 29 -14.52 -5.14 1.90
CA HIS A 29 -14.20 -6.49 2.36
C HIS A 29 -12.68 -6.73 2.41
N ALA A 30 -11.91 -6.25 1.43
CA ALA A 30 -10.47 -6.36 1.43
C ALA A 30 -9.85 -5.69 2.68
N PHE A 31 -10.26 -4.46 3.02
CA PHE A 31 -9.82 -3.77 4.24
C PHE A 31 -10.25 -4.52 5.51
N ALA A 32 -11.51 -4.94 5.60
CA ALA A 32 -12.05 -5.62 6.79
C ALA A 32 -11.40 -6.98 7.05
N SER A 33 -10.96 -7.68 6.01
CA SER A 33 -10.38 -9.03 6.10
C SER A 33 -8.85 -9.04 6.17
N THR A 34 -8.17 -7.88 6.09
CA THR A 34 -6.71 -7.78 6.15
C THR A 34 -6.27 -7.18 7.49
N PRO A 35 -5.72 -7.98 8.43
CA PRO A 35 -5.24 -7.48 9.71
C PRO A 35 -4.06 -6.53 9.52
N ARG A 36 -4.25 -5.24 9.85
CA ARG A 36 -3.23 -4.20 9.64
C ARG A 36 -2.00 -4.41 10.53
N GLU A 37 -2.22 -4.86 11.77
CA GLU A 37 -1.18 -5.16 12.76
C GLU A 37 -0.15 -6.17 12.26
N ARG A 38 -0.54 -7.09 11.40
CA ARG A 38 0.36 -8.07 10.80
C ARG A 38 1.51 -7.44 10.00
N PHE A 39 1.26 -6.25 9.44
CA PHE A 39 2.16 -5.60 8.48
C PHE A 39 2.99 -4.46 9.10
N ILE A 40 2.80 -4.15 10.37
CA ILE A 40 3.41 -2.96 10.98
C ILE A 40 4.46 -3.35 12.04
N GLY A 41 4.55 -4.64 12.37
CA GLY A 41 5.45 -5.11 13.42
C GLY A 41 4.85 -4.98 14.81
N ILE A 42 5.69 -5.18 15.83
CA ILE A 42 5.29 -5.17 17.24
C ILE A 42 5.17 -3.73 17.72
N GLY A 43 4.07 -3.42 18.43
CA GLY A 43 3.84 -2.13 19.07
C GLY A 43 4.66 -1.92 20.36
N PRO A 44 4.57 -0.75 21.00
CA PRO A 44 3.84 0.45 20.57
C PRO A 44 4.31 1.03 19.23
N TRP A 45 3.39 1.65 18.47
CA TRP A 45 3.68 2.16 17.14
C TRP A 45 3.75 3.68 17.10
N LYS A 46 4.52 4.23 16.18
CA LYS A 46 4.55 5.67 15.90
C LYS A 46 3.52 5.98 14.82
N VAL A 47 2.43 6.64 15.21
CA VAL A 47 1.34 7.10 14.33
C VAL A 47 1.47 8.60 14.09
N PHE A 48 1.15 9.07 12.88
CA PHE A 48 1.20 10.49 12.56
C PHE A 48 -0.10 11.17 13.00
N ALA A 49 0.01 12.08 13.98
CA ALA A 49 -1.13 12.81 14.52
C ALA A 49 -0.68 14.23 14.91
N GLY A 50 -1.51 15.24 14.61
CA GLY A 50 -1.22 16.63 14.98
C GLY A 50 0.07 17.21 14.37
N GLY A 51 0.49 16.72 13.20
CA GLY A 51 1.68 17.19 12.50
C GLY A 51 2.99 16.49 12.89
N ASN A 52 2.96 15.52 13.82
CA ASN A 52 4.13 14.78 14.30
C ASN A 52 3.83 13.30 14.48
N TYR A 53 4.88 12.49 14.56
CA TYR A 53 4.75 11.11 15.01
C TYR A 53 4.64 11.06 16.53
N VAL A 54 3.58 10.42 17.02
CA VAL A 54 3.36 10.11 18.43
C VAL A 54 3.30 8.61 18.64
N GLU A 55 3.82 8.15 19.77
CA GLU A 55 3.79 6.73 20.12
C GLU A 55 2.40 6.35 20.67
N THR A 56 1.88 5.19 20.26
CA THR A 56 0.62 4.68 20.84
C THR A 56 0.83 4.34 22.31
N PRO A 57 -0.19 4.53 23.19
CA PRO A 57 -0.05 4.28 24.63
C PRO A 57 0.26 2.82 24.97
N THR A 58 -0.15 1.90 24.11
CA THR A 58 0.07 0.45 24.25
C THR A 58 0.22 -0.19 22.87
N ASP A 59 0.50 -1.48 22.85
CA ASP A 59 0.52 -2.35 21.67
C ASP A 59 -0.87 -2.91 21.30
N ASP A 60 -1.97 -2.29 21.79
CA ASP A 60 -3.32 -2.69 21.39
C ASP A 60 -3.55 -2.38 19.90
N PRO A 61 -3.80 -3.39 19.05
CA PRO A 61 -4.00 -3.18 17.62
C PRO A 61 -5.17 -2.26 17.25
N ALA A 62 -6.08 -1.98 18.18
CA ALA A 62 -7.16 -1.03 17.97
C ALA A 62 -6.65 0.36 17.56
N PHE A 63 -5.47 0.77 18.03
CA PHE A 63 -4.83 2.04 17.64
C PHE A 63 -4.47 2.12 16.16
N LEU A 64 -4.34 0.99 15.48
CA LEU A 64 -4.02 0.93 14.06
C LEU A 64 -5.26 1.06 13.15
N TYR A 65 -6.46 0.85 13.70
CA TYR A 65 -7.71 0.88 12.94
C TYR A 65 -8.32 2.29 12.88
N GLN A 66 -7.47 3.22 12.46
CA GLN A 66 -7.76 4.63 12.22
C GLN A 66 -7.20 5.03 10.84
N ASP A 67 -7.67 6.15 10.31
CA ASP A 67 -7.13 6.73 9.08
C ASP A 67 -5.86 7.53 9.38
N VAL A 68 -4.80 6.80 9.77
CA VAL A 68 -3.53 7.38 10.18
C VAL A 68 -2.35 6.70 9.50
N VAL A 69 -1.32 7.49 9.22
CA VAL A 69 -0.03 7.01 8.75
C VAL A 69 0.74 6.41 9.93
N VAL A 70 1.31 5.22 9.74
CA VAL A 70 2.16 4.55 10.74
C VAL A 70 3.59 4.45 10.20
N ALA A 71 4.58 4.82 11.00
CA ALA A 71 5.97 4.70 10.63
C ALA A 71 6.39 3.23 10.54
N LEU A 72 7.10 2.87 9.47
CA LEU A 72 7.73 1.56 9.28
C LEU A 72 9.23 1.63 9.58
N ALA A 73 9.90 2.68 9.10
CA ALA A 73 11.31 2.97 9.34
C ALA A 73 11.48 4.50 9.46
N PRO A 74 11.20 5.07 10.64
CA PRO A 74 11.16 6.53 10.81
C PRO A 74 12.50 7.22 10.53
N GLU A 75 13.62 6.55 10.79
CA GLU A 75 14.97 7.05 10.49
C GLU A 75 15.23 7.20 8.99
N ARG A 76 14.55 6.41 8.17
CA ARG A 76 14.56 6.47 6.69
C ARG A 76 13.35 7.24 6.13
N ARG A 77 12.49 7.77 7.00
CA ARG A 77 11.22 8.44 6.64
C ARG A 77 10.28 7.54 5.84
N ILE A 78 10.28 6.25 6.13
CA ILE A 78 9.39 5.27 5.49
C ILE A 78 8.20 5.01 6.40
N ASN A 79 7.02 5.05 5.82
CA ASN A 79 5.76 4.79 6.48
C ASN A 79 4.83 3.94 5.58
N ASN A 80 3.69 3.55 6.12
CA ASN A 80 2.74 2.72 5.39
C ASN A 80 1.69 3.49 4.57
N GLY A 81 1.83 4.80 4.43
CA GLY A 81 0.86 5.66 3.74
C GLY A 81 -0.47 5.85 4.49
N GLU A 82 -1.24 6.82 4.04
CA GLU A 82 -2.56 7.13 4.60
C GLU A 82 -3.63 6.19 4.03
N PRO A 83 -4.39 5.48 4.88
CA PRO A 83 -5.33 4.46 4.42
C PRO A 83 -6.42 4.95 3.48
N SER A 84 -7.01 6.11 3.73
CA SER A 84 -8.04 6.68 2.84
C SER A 84 -7.49 7.04 1.47
N LEU A 85 -6.26 7.55 1.38
CA LEU A 85 -5.59 7.84 0.11
C LEU A 85 -5.35 6.54 -0.70
N HIS A 86 -4.92 5.48 -0.02
CA HIS A 86 -4.78 4.17 -0.66
C HIS A 86 -6.13 3.56 -1.06
N ALA A 87 -7.19 3.82 -0.29
CA ALA A 87 -8.55 3.41 -0.66
C ALA A 87 -9.03 4.14 -1.92
N ILE A 88 -8.79 5.48 -2.04
CA ILE A 88 -9.03 6.25 -3.26
C ILE A 88 -8.28 5.62 -4.44
N SER A 89 -7.00 5.36 -4.26
CA SER A 89 -6.11 4.81 -5.28
C SER A 89 -6.57 3.43 -5.78
N LEU A 90 -6.87 2.51 -4.87
CA LEU A 90 -7.35 1.17 -5.20
C LEU A 90 -8.75 1.19 -5.83
N ALA A 91 -9.62 2.10 -5.39
CA ALA A 91 -10.93 2.31 -6.01
C ALA A 91 -10.80 2.81 -7.45
N ALA A 92 -9.91 3.78 -7.70
CA ALA A 92 -9.64 4.32 -9.03
C ALA A 92 -8.96 3.28 -9.95
N LEU A 93 -7.98 2.54 -9.43
CA LEU A 93 -7.32 1.46 -10.17
C LEU A 93 -8.29 0.34 -10.55
N ASN A 94 -9.34 0.14 -9.75
CA ASN A 94 -10.47 -0.76 -10.03
C ASN A 94 -10.03 -2.17 -10.44
N VAL A 95 -9.15 -2.77 -9.65
CA VAL A 95 -8.64 -4.13 -9.87
C VAL A 95 -9.78 -5.13 -9.96
N LYS A 96 -9.75 -5.99 -10.98
CA LYS A 96 -10.78 -7.01 -11.24
C LYS A 96 -10.33 -8.40 -10.80
N PRO A 97 -11.26 -9.30 -10.48
CA PRO A 97 -10.94 -10.71 -10.28
C PRO A 97 -10.22 -11.30 -11.49
N GLY A 98 -9.19 -12.11 -11.24
CA GLY A 98 -8.38 -12.76 -12.27
C GLY A 98 -7.29 -11.89 -12.88
N GLU A 99 -7.21 -10.59 -12.56
CA GLU A 99 -6.18 -9.71 -13.09
C GLU A 99 -4.80 -9.97 -12.46
N LYS A 100 -3.77 -9.66 -13.25
CA LYS A 100 -2.39 -9.60 -12.79
C LYS A 100 -2.02 -8.16 -12.44
N VAL A 101 -1.63 -7.93 -11.18
CA VAL A 101 -1.24 -6.64 -10.65
C VAL A 101 0.25 -6.60 -10.37
N LEU A 102 0.92 -5.52 -10.75
CA LEU A 102 2.24 -5.17 -10.24
C LEU A 102 2.10 -4.10 -9.15
N HIS A 103 2.75 -4.31 -8.02
CA HIS A 103 2.79 -3.35 -6.92
C HIS A 103 4.24 -2.91 -6.69
N VAL A 104 4.54 -1.63 -6.92
CA VAL A 104 5.89 -1.05 -6.78
C VAL A 104 5.97 -0.21 -5.51
N GLY A 105 6.97 -0.46 -4.68
CA GLY A 105 7.10 0.13 -3.35
C GLY A 105 6.14 -0.54 -2.36
N ALA A 106 6.29 -1.87 -2.23
CA ALA A 106 5.36 -2.70 -1.46
C ALA A 106 5.47 -2.51 0.06
N GLY A 107 6.62 -1.99 0.55
CA GLY A 107 6.89 -1.92 1.96
C GLY A 107 6.80 -3.31 2.60
N THR A 108 6.10 -3.38 3.72
CA THR A 108 5.84 -4.64 4.44
C THR A 108 4.67 -5.46 3.89
N GLY A 109 4.01 -5.00 2.80
CA GLY A 109 3.05 -5.77 2.03
C GLY A 109 1.57 -5.54 2.33
N TYR A 110 1.16 -4.55 3.13
CA TYR A 110 -0.25 -4.35 3.49
C TYR A 110 -1.13 -4.12 2.25
N TYR A 111 -0.78 -3.16 1.39
CA TYR A 111 -1.56 -2.88 0.17
C TYR A 111 -1.38 -3.94 -0.92
N THR A 112 -0.29 -4.71 -0.86
CA THR A 112 -0.14 -5.92 -1.66
C THR A 112 -1.20 -6.96 -1.29
N ALA A 113 -1.44 -7.18 0.02
CA ALA A 113 -2.48 -8.09 0.50
C ALA A 113 -3.88 -7.62 0.08
N LEU A 114 -4.17 -6.31 0.16
CA LEU A 114 -5.43 -5.76 -0.35
C LEU A 114 -5.60 -6.03 -1.86
N SER A 115 -4.55 -5.79 -2.65
CA SER A 115 -4.55 -6.07 -4.09
C SER A 115 -4.78 -7.56 -4.38
N ALA A 116 -4.14 -8.45 -3.61
CA ALA A 116 -4.34 -9.90 -3.74
C ALA A 116 -5.78 -10.34 -3.48
N ARG A 117 -6.45 -9.72 -2.48
CA ARG A 117 -7.87 -9.97 -2.22
C ARG A 117 -8.77 -9.43 -3.32
N LEU A 118 -8.40 -8.29 -3.91
CA LEU A 118 -9.15 -7.71 -5.03
C LEU A 118 -9.00 -8.53 -6.31
N THR A 119 -7.84 -9.12 -6.59
CA THR A 119 -7.67 -10.03 -7.74
C THR A 119 -8.32 -11.40 -7.51
N GLY A 120 -8.51 -11.80 -6.25
CA GLY A 120 -9.02 -13.12 -5.89
C GLY A 120 -8.04 -14.25 -6.23
N GLU A 121 -8.47 -15.49 -6.04
CA GLU A 121 -7.63 -16.69 -6.18
C GLU A 121 -7.12 -16.93 -7.62
N THR A 122 -7.84 -16.43 -8.61
CA THR A 122 -7.49 -16.61 -10.04
C THR A 122 -6.57 -15.52 -10.57
N GLY A 123 -6.42 -14.41 -9.84
CA GLY A 123 -5.49 -13.33 -10.18
C GLY A 123 -4.14 -13.50 -9.47
N THR A 124 -3.19 -12.64 -9.80
CA THR A 124 -1.86 -12.67 -9.21
C THR A 124 -1.35 -11.26 -8.89
N VAL A 125 -0.53 -11.13 -7.86
CA VAL A 125 0.17 -9.90 -7.53
C VAL A 125 1.67 -10.15 -7.48
N VAL A 126 2.43 -9.34 -8.23
CA VAL A 126 3.90 -9.30 -8.13
C VAL A 126 4.27 -7.96 -7.47
N ALA A 127 4.86 -8.03 -6.30
CA ALA A 127 5.24 -6.88 -5.50
C ALA A 127 6.75 -6.65 -5.55
N TYR A 128 7.17 -5.40 -5.64
CA TYR A 128 8.56 -4.98 -5.70
C TYR A 128 8.88 -4.07 -4.52
N GLU A 129 9.96 -4.39 -3.80
CA GLU A 129 10.47 -3.59 -2.69
C GLU A 129 12.00 -3.59 -2.73
N VAL A 130 12.62 -2.41 -2.60
CA VAL A 130 14.08 -2.25 -2.68
C VAL A 130 14.77 -2.32 -1.31
N GLU A 131 14.02 -1.97 -0.27
CA GLU A 131 14.52 -2.01 1.10
C GLU A 131 14.53 -3.44 1.60
N HIS A 132 15.72 -4.00 1.81
CA HIS A 132 15.91 -5.41 2.17
C HIS A 132 15.03 -5.87 3.31
N ASP A 133 15.06 -5.17 4.45
CA ASP A 133 14.30 -5.52 5.65
C ASP A 133 12.78 -5.46 5.44
N LEU A 134 12.30 -4.49 4.67
CA LEU A 134 10.87 -4.37 4.33
C LEU A 134 10.45 -5.49 3.37
N ALA A 135 11.26 -5.79 2.35
CA ALA A 135 11.00 -6.89 1.43
C ALA A 135 10.92 -8.24 2.15
N GLN A 136 11.88 -8.51 3.06
CA GLN A 136 11.89 -9.74 3.88
C GLN A 136 10.66 -9.81 4.81
N ASN A 137 10.25 -8.68 5.41
CA ASN A 137 9.02 -8.59 6.18
C ASN A 137 7.80 -8.85 5.29
N GLY A 138 7.75 -8.24 4.10
CA GLY A 138 6.70 -8.45 3.11
C GLY A 138 6.56 -9.92 2.71
N MET A 139 7.67 -10.60 2.42
CA MET A 139 7.67 -12.04 2.10
C MET A 139 7.07 -12.87 3.24
N ARG A 140 7.46 -12.59 4.49
CA ARG A 140 6.89 -13.29 5.67
C ARG A 140 5.41 -12.99 5.86
N ASN A 141 5.03 -11.72 5.78
CA ASN A 141 3.66 -11.26 6.01
C ASN A 141 2.67 -11.79 4.96
N LEU A 142 3.14 -12.08 3.75
CA LEU A 142 2.32 -12.49 2.61
C LEU A 142 2.43 -13.99 2.30
N SER A 143 3.15 -14.76 3.12
CA SER A 143 3.47 -16.17 2.86
C SER A 143 2.26 -17.11 2.77
N ASP A 144 1.13 -16.73 3.33
CA ASP A 144 -0.14 -17.46 3.24
C ASP A 144 -0.99 -17.11 2.00
N LEU A 145 -0.57 -16.10 1.23
CA LEU A 145 -1.25 -15.68 0.00
C LEU A 145 -0.56 -16.31 -1.22
N SER A 146 -1.08 -17.45 -1.68
CA SER A 146 -0.50 -18.23 -2.78
C SER A 146 -0.46 -17.49 -4.13
N ASN A 147 -1.27 -16.43 -4.26
CA ASN A 147 -1.34 -15.58 -5.46
C ASN A 147 -0.42 -14.36 -5.41
N VAL A 148 0.50 -14.29 -4.42
CA VAL A 148 1.43 -13.16 -4.25
C VAL A 148 2.88 -13.63 -4.39
N THR A 149 3.69 -12.82 -5.10
CA THR A 149 5.15 -12.97 -5.13
C THR A 149 5.78 -11.63 -4.78
N VAL A 150 6.67 -11.61 -3.79
CA VAL A 150 7.48 -10.43 -3.45
C VAL A 150 8.86 -10.56 -4.05
N GLN A 151 9.32 -9.51 -4.71
CA GLN A 151 10.64 -9.39 -5.34
C GLN A 151 11.45 -8.30 -4.62
N GLU A 152 12.57 -8.67 -4.05
CA GLU A 152 13.53 -7.74 -3.45
C GLU A 152 14.37 -7.08 -4.55
N ARG A 153 13.77 -6.15 -5.28
CA ARG A 153 14.44 -5.35 -6.32
C ARG A 153 13.61 -4.13 -6.71
N SER A 154 14.21 -3.25 -7.48
CA SER A 154 13.51 -2.12 -8.05
C SER A 154 12.40 -2.55 -9.02
N GLY A 155 11.20 -2.01 -8.85
CA GLY A 155 10.11 -2.10 -9.82
C GLY A 155 10.22 -1.07 -10.95
N SER A 156 11.30 -0.29 -11.00
CA SER A 156 11.63 0.63 -12.11
C SER A 156 12.60 0.02 -13.12
N GLU A 157 13.00 -1.24 -12.94
CA GLU A 157 13.97 -1.94 -13.78
C GLU A 157 13.31 -3.08 -14.56
N ALA A 158 13.67 -3.17 -15.85
CA ALA A 158 13.24 -4.26 -16.73
C ALA A 158 13.98 -5.58 -16.41
N PRO A 159 13.41 -6.75 -16.77
CA PRO A 159 12.06 -6.91 -17.30
C PRO A 159 10.99 -6.90 -16.21
N LEU A 160 9.82 -6.33 -16.51
CA LEU A 160 8.60 -6.53 -15.73
C LEU A 160 7.66 -7.48 -16.47
N PRO A 161 6.92 -8.35 -15.78
CA PRO A 161 5.98 -9.24 -16.42
C PRO A 161 4.74 -8.47 -16.91
N GLY A 162 4.19 -8.85 -18.07
CA GLY A 162 2.96 -8.24 -18.59
C GLY A 162 1.82 -8.32 -17.59
N CYS A 163 1.08 -7.21 -17.37
CA CYS A 163 0.07 -7.07 -16.32
C CYS A 163 -1.15 -6.26 -16.77
N ASP A 164 -2.21 -6.33 -15.99
CA ASP A 164 -3.47 -5.64 -16.24
C ASP A 164 -3.57 -4.34 -15.43
N ALA A 165 -2.85 -4.26 -14.32
CA ALA A 165 -2.80 -3.05 -13.50
C ALA A 165 -1.44 -2.90 -12.83
N ILE A 166 -0.98 -1.66 -12.68
CA ILE A 166 0.23 -1.29 -11.93
C ILE A 166 -0.16 -0.29 -10.86
N TYR A 167 0.16 -0.62 -9.62
CA TYR A 167 0.01 0.23 -8.46
C TYR A 167 1.39 0.64 -7.94
N VAL A 168 1.69 1.93 -7.96
CA VAL A 168 3.00 2.45 -7.54
C VAL A 168 2.83 3.28 -6.28
N ASN A 169 3.60 2.96 -5.25
CA ASN A 169 3.69 3.70 -3.98
C ASN A 169 5.04 4.42 -3.82
N ALA A 170 5.83 4.47 -4.88
CA ALA A 170 7.06 5.25 -4.97
C ALA A 170 6.84 6.51 -5.79
N GLY A 171 7.31 7.66 -5.31
CA GLY A 171 7.13 8.94 -6.00
C GLY A 171 7.87 8.98 -7.33
N ALA A 172 7.18 9.38 -8.40
CA ALA A 172 7.74 9.57 -9.73
C ALA A 172 7.30 10.91 -10.34
N THR A 173 8.15 11.51 -11.17
CA THR A 173 7.86 12.77 -11.88
C THR A 173 7.17 12.55 -13.23
N ALA A 174 7.22 11.33 -13.74
CA ALA A 174 6.56 10.87 -14.96
C ALA A 174 6.32 9.36 -14.89
N PRO A 175 5.40 8.79 -15.67
CA PRO A 175 5.32 7.35 -15.85
C PRO A 175 6.62 6.84 -16.48
N LEU A 176 7.15 5.70 -16.00
CA LEU A 176 8.35 5.10 -16.58
C LEU A 176 7.98 4.22 -17.78
N ASP A 177 8.81 4.23 -18.83
CA ASP A 177 8.60 3.39 -20.02
C ASP A 177 8.46 1.91 -19.66
N VAL A 178 9.27 1.42 -18.70
CA VAL A 178 9.19 0.03 -18.23
C VAL A 178 7.82 -0.34 -17.65
N TRP A 179 7.10 0.62 -17.05
CA TRP A 179 5.73 0.40 -16.58
C TRP A 179 4.73 0.38 -17.74
N LEU A 180 4.90 1.31 -18.70
CA LEU A 180 4.03 1.38 -19.86
C LEU A 180 4.17 0.13 -20.74
N ASP A 181 5.40 -0.35 -20.96
CA ASP A 181 5.69 -1.56 -21.73
C ASP A 181 5.17 -2.84 -21.05
N ALA A 182 5.08 -2.85 -19.72
CA ALA A 182 4.53 -3.99 -18.98
C ALA A 182 2.98 -4.04 -19.02
N LEU A 183 2.31 -2.93 -19.34
CA LEU A 183 0.85 -2.90 -19.40
C LEU A 183 0.32 -3.63 -20.64
N ARG A 184 -0.64 -4.52 -20.43
CA ARG A 184 -1.45 -5.09 -21.49
C ARG A 184 -2.39 -4.04 -22.09
N LEU A 185 -2.96 -4.33 -23.24
CA LEU A 185 -4.00 -3.47 -23.83
C LEU A 185 -5.13 -3.23 -22.82
N HIS A 186 -5.53 -1.97 -22.64
CA HIS A 186 -6.46 -1.50 -21.62
C HIS A 186 -5.97 -1.64 -20.17
N GLY A 187 -4.68 -1.92 -19.95
CA GLY A 187 -4.07 -1.91 -18.63
C GLY A 187 -4.12 -0.53 -17.98
N ARG A 188 -4.03 -0.50 -16.66
CA ARG A 188 -4.16 0.74 -15.87
C ARG A 188 -2.91 0.93 -15.03
N LEU A 189 -2.40 2.17 -14.99
CA LEU A 189 -1.29 2.60 -14.15
C LEU A 189 -1.78 3.67 -13.18
N LEU A 190 -1.51 3.48 -11.91
CA LEU A 190 -1.68 4.50 -10.88
C LEU A 190 -0.36 4.71 -10.15
N PHE A 191 0.11 5.94 -10.12
CA PHE A 191 1.33 6.33 -9.44
C PHE A 191 1.20 7.75 -8.86
N PRO A 192 1.91 8.07 -7.77
CA PRO A 192 1.96 9.42 -7.21
C PRO A 192 2.83 10.32 -8.09
N LEU A 193 2.22 11.32 -8.72
CA LEU A 193 2.94 12.30 -9.53
C LEU A 193 3.53 13.39 -8.63
N ARG A 194 4.84 13.42 -8.50
CA ARG A 194 5.57 14.53 -7.89
C ARG A 194 5.77 15.64 -8.90
N ARG A 195 5.39 16.85 -8.55
CA ARG A 195 5.84 18.03 -9.33
C ARG A 195 7.35 18.15 -9.20
N PRO A 196 8.09 18.41 -10.28
CA PRO A 196 9.49 18.81 -10.16
C PRO A 196 9.51 20.07 -9.29
N THR A 197 10.15 20.01 -8.15
CA THR A 197 10.49 21.23 -7.41
C THR A 197 11.47 22.00 -8.27
N VAL A 198 11.08 23.19 -8.73
CA VAL A 198 12.03 24.18 -9.24
C VAL A 198 12.95 24.44 -8.06
N LEU A 199 14.21 24.03 -8.21
CA LEU A 199 15.23 24.11 -7.18
C LEU A 199 15.53 25.60 -6.90
N GLU A 200 14.90 26.18 -5.90
CA GLU A 200 15.57 27.11 -5.01
C GLU A 200 16.12 26.25 -3.86
N GLU A 201 17.41 26.40 -3.60
CA GLU A 201 18.20 25.62 -2.68
C GLU A 201 17.55 25.47 -1.29
N CYS A 202 16.85 24.38 -1.06
CA CYS A 202 16.44 24.00 0.28
C CYS A 202 17.09 22.65 0.61
N PRO A 203 18.00 22.59 1.59
CA PRO A 203 18.78 21.39 1.90
C PRO A 203 18.00 20.31 2.66
N VAL A 204 16.69 20.44 2.76
CA VAL A 204 15.83 19.46 3.41
C VAL A 204 15.08 18.68 2.33
N ARG A 205 15.49 17.44 2.11
CA ARG A 205 14.68 16.46 1.39
C ARG A 205 13.40 16.21 2.21
N GLU A 206 12.36 16.99 1.93
CA GLU A 206 11.04 16.72 2.50
C GLU A 206 10.58 15.35 2.03
N ALA A 207 10.32 14.48 3.00
CA ALA A 207 9.64 13.22 2.75
C ALA A 207 8.26 13.55 2.18
N CYS A 208 7.99 13.12 0.95
CA CYS A 208 6.68 13.30 0.37
C CYS A 208 5.71 12.37 1.07
N PHE A 209 4.80 12.97 1.82
CA PHE A 209 3.60 12.32 2.26
C PHE A 209 2.67 12.18 1.04
N LEU A 210 2.39 10.95 0.67
CA LEU A 210 1.17 10.52 0.02
C LEU A 210 0.37 9.73 1.02
#